data_8d220cd0c12c293c14303023000bb3bf
#
_entry.id   8d220cd0c12c293c14303023000bb3bf
#
_cell.length_a   1.000
_cell.length_b   1.000
_cell.length_c   1.000
_cell.angle_alpha   90.00
_cell.angle_beta   90.00
_cell.angle_gamma   90.00
#
_symmetry.space_group_name_H-M   'P 1'
#
loop_
_entity.id
_entity.type
_entity.pdbx_description
1 polymer ?
#
loop_
_entity_poly.entity_id
_entity_poly.type
_entity_poly.pdbx_seq_one_letter_code
_entity_poly.pdbx_strand_id
1 'polypeptide(L)'
;MIWHMKNKTLNPYIAGVLVGILLILSVIVAGKYLGASTTFARLSSVIEKAVGIDYSRFEYFTAKKGKYGPGSLPNWQLMYVIGIALGAFIASKLSGTFKARAVPEMWKNRFGSSSLKRGIVAFTGGAIGLIGARLAGGCPTGHGLSGLSQLAVSGYIALACFVIGAVITTKILYADKRGQK
;
A
#
# COMPACT_ATOMS: atom_id res chain seq x y z
N MET A 1 -16.62 -9.64 -23.56
CA MET A 1 -17.43 -8.57 -22.98
C MET A 1 -16.76 -8.14 -21.67
N ILE A 2 -15.82 -7.20 -21.79
CA ILE A 2 -14.81 -6.90 -20.73
C ILE A 2 -15.37 -5.95 -19.66
N TRP A 3 -16.42 -5.21 -19.95
CA TRP A 3 -17.07 -4.27 -19.04
C TRP A 3 -18.52 -4.66 -18.76
N HIS A 4 -18.87 -4.81 -17.50
CA HIS A 4 -20.26 -4.97 -17.12
C HIS A 4 -20.91 -3.58 -17.09
N MET A 5 -21.60 -3.22 -18.14
CA MET A 5 -22.16 -1.87 -18.40
C MET A 5 -23.06 -1.32 -17.28
N LYS A 6 -23.59 -2.18 -16.41
CA LYS A 6 -24.54 -1.77 -15.37
C LYS A 6 -23.89 -1.06 -14.17
N ASN A 7 -22.60 -1.34 -13.84
CA ASN A 7 -21.93 -0.77 -12.67
C ASN A 7 -20.58 -0.07 -12.95
N LYS A 8 -20.16 0.04 -14.23
CA LYS A 8 -18.88 0.64 -14.64
C LYS A 8 -17.65 0.11 -13.87
N THR A 9 -17.68 -1.13 -13.39
CA THR A 9 -16.60 -1.78 -12.66
C THR A 9 -16.00 -2.92 -13.48
N LEU A 10 -14.68 -3.05 -13.43
CA LEU A 10 -13.98 -4.19 -14.04
C LEU A 10 -14.31 -5.48 -13.28
N ASN A 11 -14.45 -6.58 -14.01
CA ASN A 11 -14.57 -7.90 -13.41
C ASN A 11 -13.28 -8.20 -12.60
N PRO A 12 -13.39 -8.60 -11.31
CA PRO A 12 -12.22 -8.87 -10.45
C PRO A 12 -11.24 -9.89 -11.03
N TYR A 13 -11.72 -10.89 -11.76
CA TYR A 13 -10.87 -11.90 -12.40
C TYR A 13 -10.00 -11.28 -13.50
N ILE A 14 -10.59 -10.42 -14.34
CA ILE A 14 -9.85 -9.71 -15.39
C ILE A 14 -8.82 -8.76 -14.76
N ALA A 15 -9.19 -8.05 -13.71
CA ALA A 15 -8.27 -7.21 -12.98
C ALA A 15 -7.08 -8.01 -12.41
N GLY A 16 -7.33 -9.20 -11.86
CA GLY A 16 -6.29 -10.10 -11.37
C GLY A 16 -5.34 -10.56 -12.49
N VAL A 17 -5.86 -10.95 -13.64
CA VAL A 17 -5.06 -11.34 -14.81
C VAL A 17 -4.19 -10.17 -15.29
N LEU A 18 -4.73 -8.96 -15.38
CA LEU A 18 -3.96 -7.77 -15.78
C LEU A 18 -2.83 -7.46 -14.80
N VAL A 19 -3.06 -7.60 -13.49
CA VAL A 19 -2.02 -7.44 -12.47
C VAL A 19 -0.94 -8.51 -12.62
N GLY A 20 -1.30 -9.76 -12.91
CA GLY A 20 -0.35 -10.84 -13.18
C GLY A 20 0.53 -10.57 -14.40
N ILE A 21 -0.08 -10.12 -15.51
CA ILE A 21 0.65 -9.72 -16.72
C ILE A 21 1.60 -8.54 -16.41
N LEU A 22 1.14 -7.55 -15.66
CA LEU A 22 1.96 -6.40 -15.25
C LEU A 22 3.18 -6.85 -14.43
N LEU A 23 3.01 -7.82 -13.54
CA LEU A 23 4.11 -8.39 -12.77
C LEU A 23 5.15 -9.06 -13.66
N ILE A 24 4.72 -9.87 -14.61
CA ILE A 24 5.60 -10.52 -15.58
C ILE A 24 6.37 -9.49 -16.41
N LEU A 25 5.66 -8.49 -16.95
CA LEU A 25 6.29 -7.39 -17.70
C LEU A 25 7.29 -6.60 -16.86
N SER A 26 6.98 -6.35 -15.58
CA SER A 26 7.90 -5.68 -14.65
C SER A 26 9.22 -6.43 -14.50
N VAL A 27 9.15 -7.74 -14.40
CA VAL A 27 10.35 -8.59 -14.28
C VAL A 27 11.13 -8.63 -15.60
N ILE A 28 10.45 -8.77 -16.74
CA ILE A 28 11.10 -8.86 -18.06
C ILE A 28 11.76 -7.52 -18.43
N VAL A 29 11.05 -6.40 -18.28
CA VAL A 29 11.51 -5.07 -18.75
C VAL A 29 12.45 -4.41 -17.75
N ALA A 30 12.11 -4.44 -16.46
CA ALA A 30 12.86 -3.73 -15.44
C ALA A 30 13.78 -4.63 -14.59
N GLY A 31 13.68 -5.96 -14.73
CA GLY A 31 14.42 -6.91 -13.90
C GLY A 31 14.05 -6.82 -12.41
N LYS A 32 12.89 -6.29 -12.08
CA LYS A 32 12.51 -6.00 -10.69
C LYS A 32 11.05 -6.38 -10.41
N TYR A 33 10.86 -6.94 -9.23
CA TYR A 33 9.53 -7.24 -8.70
C TYR A 33 8.82 -5.99 -8.18
N LEU A 34 7.48 -6.09 -8.07
CA LEU A 34 6.64 -5.02 -7.55
C LEU A 34 6.78 -4.93 -6.01
N GLY A 35 6.87 -3.71 -5.49
CA GLY A 35 6.94 -3.46 -4.06
C GLY A 35 6.91 -1.96 -3.77
N ALA A 36 6.21 -1.54 -2.72
CA ALA A 36 6.00 -0.13 -2.40
C ALA A 36 6.69 0.34 -1.12
N SER A 37 6.84 -0.53 -0.09
CA SER A 37 7.28 -0.13 1.24
C SER A 37 8.70 0.46 1.30
N THR A 38 9.60 0.03 0.43
CA THR A 38 10.97 0.56 0.38
C THR A 38 11.03 2.01 -0.08
N THR A 39 10.08 2.47 -0.89
CA THR A 39 9.96 3.86 -1.32
C THR A 39 9.77 4.80 -0.13
N PHE A 40 8.95 4.42 0.83
CA PHE A 40 8.71 5.21 2.04
C PHE A 40 9.97 5.31 2.92
N ALA A 41 10.74 4.23 3.05
CA ALA A 41 12.01 4.27 3.77
C ALA A 41 13.06 5.16 3.10
N ARG A 42 13.08 5.21 1.77
CA ARG A 42 13.98 6.12 1.03
C ARG A 42 13.50 7.56 1.10
N LEU A 43 12.19 7.77 1.09
CA LEU A 43 11.62 9.10 1.22
C LEU A 43 11.93 9.69 2.60
N SER A 44 11.89 8.88 3.68
CA SER A 44 12.28 9.36 5.01
C SER A 44 13.73 9.83 5.05
N SER A 45 14.67 9.10 4.42
CA SER A 45 16.07 9.54 4.35
C SER A 45 16.29 10.84 3.58
N VAL A 46 15.46 11.10 2.55
CA VAL A 46 15.48 12.38 1.83
C VAL A 46 14.97 13.51 2.71
N ILE A 47 13.88 13.28 3.45
CA ILE A 47 13.33 14.27 4.38
C ILE A 47 14.32 14.56 5.51
N GLU A 48 14.94 13.55 6.11
CA GLU A 48 15.97 13.70 7.15
C GLU A 48 17.13 14.55 6.65
N LYS A 49 17.63 14.26 5.44
CA LYS A 49 18.67 15.09 4.79
C LYS A 49 18.22 16.53 4.59
N ALA A 50 16.96 16.76 4.18
CA ALA A 50 16.42 18.10 3.96
C ALA A 50 16.25 18.90 5.26
N VAL A 51 16.00 18.22 6.38
CA VAL A 51 15.89 18.81 7.73
C VAL A 51 17.29 19.01 8.37
N GLY A 52 18.37 18.53 7.74
CA GLY A 52 19.72 18.65 8.26
C GLY A 52 20.11 17.57 9.27
N ILE A 53 19.32 16.51 9.37
CA ILE A 53 19.66 15.35 10.21
C ILE A 53 20.61 14.44 9.43
N ASP A 54 21.72 14.08 10.06
CA ASP A 54 22.69 13.19 9.45
C ASP A 54 22.18 11.74 9.47
N TYR A 55 21.62 11.30 8.32
CA TYR A 55 21.09 9.94 8.13
C TYR A 55 22.19 8.86 8.25
N SER A 56 23.46 9.22 8.16
CA SER A 56 24.58 8.28 8.27
C SER A 56 24.72 7.71 9.68
N ARG A 57 24.20 8.39 10.70
CA ARG A 57 24.16 7.92 12.09
C ARG A 57 23.26 6.70 12.29
N PHE A 58 22.31 6.49 11.38
CA PHE A 58 21.39 5.35 11.46
C PHE A 58 21.90 4.22 10.58
N GLU A 59 22.35 3.15 11.19
CA GLU A 59 22.82 1.94 10.49
C GLU A 59 21.79 1.40 9.49
N TYR A 60 20.51 1.62 9.75
CA TYR A 60 19.41 1.25 8.86
C TYR A 60 19.55 1.85 7.45
N PHE A 61 19.96 3.09 7.30
CA PHE A 61 20.09 3.75 5.99
C PHE A 61 21.42 3.45 5.31
N THR A 62 22.46 3.15 6.09
CA THR A 62 23.80 2.80 5.60
C THR A 62 23.93 1.31 5.27
N ALA A 63 23.11 0.47 5.91
CA ALA A 63 23.08 -0.96 5.66
C ALA A 63 22.80 -1.29 4.17
N LYS A 64 23.22 -2.47 3.75
CA LYS A 64 23.04 -2.99 2.36
C LYS A 64 23.56 -2.02 1.28
N LYS A 65 24.77 -1.48 1.48
CA LYS A 65 25.45 -0.57 0.54
C LYS A 65 24.66 0.73 0.27
N GLY A 66 24.02 1.29 1.30
CA GLY A 66 23.27 2.54 1.16
C GLY A 66 21.96 2.43 0.35
N LYS A 67 21.41 1.23 0.22
CA LYS A 67 20.17 0.96 -0.56
C LYS A 67 18.99 1.86 -0.15
N TYR A 68 18.98 2.33 1.08
CA TYR A 68 17.90 3.18 1.60
C TYR A 68 18.31 4.66 1.73
N GLY A 69 19.52 5.03 1.31
CA GLY A 69 20.00 6.40 1.33
C GLY A 69 19.31 7.31 0.31
N PRO A 70 19.42 8.64 0.49
CA PRO A 70 18.73 9.65 -0.33
C PRO A 70 19.15 9.64 -1.79
N GLY A 71 20.38 9.21 -2.13
CA GLY A 71 20.88 9.07 -3.50
C GLY A 71 20.26 7.92 -4.31
N SER A 72 19.39 7.11 -3.69
CA SER A 72 18.73 5.99 -4.36
C SER A 72 17.40 6.35 -5.04
N LEU A 73 17.01 7.63 -5.06
CA LEU A 73 15.86 8.16 -5.78
C LEU A 73 16.33 9.01 -7.00
N PRO A 74 15.57 9.06 -8.12
CA PRO A 74 14.37 8.28 -8.44
C PRO A 74 14.67 6.80 -8.73
N ASN A 75 13.71 5.92 -8.45
CA ASN A 75 13.87 4.49 -8.70
C ASN A 75 12.55 3.84 -9.15
N TRP A 76 12.63 2.57 -9.59
CA TRP A 76 11.50 1.77 -10.05
C TRP A 76 10.32 1.77 -9.08
N GLN A 77 10.58 1.61 -7.79
CA GLN A 77 9.53 1.52 -6.77
C GLN A 77 8.80 2.86 -6.58
N LEU A 78 9.49 4.00 -6.70
CA LEU A 78 8.86 5.31 -6.68
C LEU A 78 7.93 5.49 -7.89
N MET A 79 8.40 5.13 -9.08
CA MET A 79 7.59 5.18 -10.30
C MET A 79 6.36 4.28 -10.19
N TYR A 80 6.52 3.10 -9.58
CA TYR A 80 5.41 2.20 -9.30
C TYR A 80 4.35 2.81 -8.37
N VAL A 81 4.77 3.45 -7.27
CA VAL A 81 3.84 4.12 -6.33
C VAL A 81 3.11 5.28 -7.00
N ILE A 82 3.82 6.10 -7.78
CA ILE A 82 3.21 7.18 -8.57
C ILE A 82 2.22 6.61 -9.58
N GLY A 83 2.60 5.53 -10.28
CA GLY A 83 1.75 4.83 -11.24
C GLY A 83 0.45 4.32 -10.63
N ILE A 84 0.50 3.76 -9.41
CA ILE A 84 -0.72 3.35 -8.67
C ILE A 84 -1.63 4.54 -8.41
N ALA A 85 -1.08 5.67 -7.94
CA ALA A 85 -1.86 6.85 -7.63
C ALA A 85 -2.54 7.43 -8.89
N LEU A 86 -1.78 7.58 -9.98
CA LEU A 86 -2.31 8.05 -11.26
C LEU A 86 -3.33 7.08 -11.86
N GLY A 87 -3.03 5.78 -11.84
CA GLY A 87 -3.94 4.75 -12.33
C GLY A 87 -5.26 4.71 -11.57
N ALA A 88 -5.22 4.80 -10.25
CA ALA A 88 -6.41 4.88 -9.40
C ALA A 88 -7.23 6.14 -9.70
N PHE A 89 -6.56 7.29 -9.88
CA PHE A 89 -7.23 8.55 -10.24
C PHE A 89 -7.92 8.44 -11.60
N ILE A 90 -7.24 7.95 -12.63
CA ILE A 90 -7.78 7.76 -13.97
C ILE A 90 -8.96 6.77 -13.92
N ALA A 91 -8.79 5.63 -13.27
CA ALA A 91 -9.84 4.61 -13.16
C ALA A 91 -11.09 5.14 -12.46
N SER A 92 -10.94 5.93 -11.39
CA SER A 92 -12.06 6.54 -10.67
C SER A 92 -12.80 7.59 -11.50
N LYS A 93 -12.09 8.34 -12.34
CA LYS A 93 -12.69 9.29 -13.30
C LYS A 93 -13.44 8.57 -14.40
N LEU A 94 -12.84 7.55 -15.03
CA LEU A 94 -13.46 6.78 -16.10
C LEU A 94 -14.71 6.02 -15.63
N SER A 95 -14.69 5.49 -14.41
CA SER A 95 -15.85 4.80 -13.82
C SER A 95 -16.93 5.75 -13.32
N GLY A 96 -16.69 7.06 -13.29
CA GLY A 96 -17.63 8.05 -12.78
C GLY A 96 -17.89 7.94 -11.26
N THR A 97 -17.03 7.18 -10.54
CA THR A 97 -17.14 6.98 -9.09
C THR A 97 -16.32 7.98 -8.28
N PHE A 98 -15.62 8.89 -8.96
CA PHE A 98 -14.80 9.90 -8.29
C PHE A 98 -15.65 10.82 -7.44
N LYS A 99 -15.45 10.74 -6.13
CA LYS A 99 -16.06 11.64 -5.13
C LYS A 99 -14.98 12.14 -4.20
N ALA A 100 -14.68 13.42 -4.24
CA ALA A 100 -13.77 14.05 -3.30
C ALA A 100 -14.45 14.18 -1.94
N ARG A 101 -14.33 13.15 -1.10
CA ARG A 101 -14.89 13.14 0.27
C ARG A 101 -13.77 13.02 1.28
N ALA A 102 -13.67 13.98 2.18
CA ALA A 102 -12.71 13.94 3.28
C ALA A 102 -13.01 12.80 4.27
N VAL A 103 -14.29 12.46 4.46
CA VAL A 103 -14.74 11.41 5.39
C VAL A 103 -15.66 10.43 4.66
N PRO A 104 -15.29 9.13 4.53
CA PRO A 104 -16.17 8.10 4.00
C PRO A 104 -17.40 7.89 4.87
N GLU A 105 -18.51 7.46 4.25
CA GLU A 105 -19.78 7.25 4.97
C GLU A 105 -19.66 6.19 6.07
N MET A 106 -18.92 5.11 5.81
CA MET A 106 -18.67 4.04 6.79
C MET A 106 -18.00 4.58 8.07
N TRP A 107 -17.04 5.50 7.93
CA TRP A 107 -16.42 6.17 9.07
C TRP A 107 -17.35 7.14 9.76
N LYS A 108 -18.09 7.95 8.97
CA LYS A 108 -19.04 8.94 9.48
C LYS A 108 -20.12 8.31 10.38
N ASN A 109 -20.63 7.16 9.96
CA ASN A 109 -21.68 6.45 10.71
C ASN A 109 -21.20 5.89 12.05
N ARG A 110 -19.89 5.68 12.22
CA ARG A 110 -19.33 5.09 13.43
C ARG A 110 -18.62 6.07 14.35
N PHE A 111 -17.82 6.95 13.78
CA PHE A 111 -16.91 7.83 14.51
C PHE A 111 -17.23 9.32 14.35
N GLY A 112 -18.27 9.64 13.59
CA GLY A 112 -18.69 11.01 13.32
C GLY A 112 -18.00 11.64 12.11
N SER A 113 -18.37 12.89 11.81
CA SER A 113 -17.96 13.61 10.59
C SER A 113 -16.64 14.39 10.70
N SER A 114 -15.93 14.28 11.84
CA SER A 114 -14.68 15.03 12.06
C SER A 114 -13.55 14.55 11.14
N SER A 115 -13.14 15.41 10.21
CA SER A 115 -12.04 15.16 9.28
C SER A 115 -10.69 15.07 9.99
N LEU A 116 -10.49 15.88 11.04
CA LEU A 116 -9.24 15.89 11.83
C LEU A 116 -9.03 14.57 12.58
N LYS A 117 -10.07 14.08 13.28
CA LYS A 117 -10.00 12.78 13.97
C LYS A 117 -9.65 11.66 12.99
N ARG A 118 -10.30 11.66 11.82
CA ARG A 118 -10.00 10.67 10.78
C ARG A 118 -8.56 10.79 10.28
N GLY A 119 -8.05 12.00 10.07
CA GLY A 119 -6.68 12.25 9.63
C GLY A 119 -5.65 11.69 10.62
N ILE A 120 -5.83 11.96 11.91
CA ILE A 120 -4.95 11.47 12.98
C ILE A 120 -4.96 9.93 13.04
N VAL A 121 -6.15 9.31 13.04
CA VAL A 121 -6.25 7.84 13.08
C VAL A 121 -5.69 7.19 11.81
N ALA A 122 -5.89 7.80 10.64
CA ALA A 122 -5.32 7.31 9.40
C ALA A 122 -3.79 7.41 9.40
N PHE A 123 -3.25 8.52 9.92
CA PHE A 123 -1.80 8.72 10.02
C PHE A 123 -1.15 7.70 10.99
N THR A 124 -1.70 7.56 12.20
CA THR A 124 -1.19 6.59 13.18
C THR A 124 -1.31 5.16 12.71
N GLY A 125 -2.45 4.79 12.10
CA GLY A 125 -2.64 3.47 11.50
C GLY A 125 -1.66 3.19 10.36
N GLY A 126 -1.40 4.18 9.51
CA GLY A 126 -0.39 4.10 8.45
C GLY A 126 1.02 3.94 8.99
N ALA A 127 1.38 4.69 10.04
CA ALA A 127 2.69 4.58 10.70
C ALA A 127 2.91 3.18 11.31
N ILE A 128 1.94 2.67 12.06
CA ILE A 128 1.99 1.30 12.64
C ILE A 128 2.09 0.27 11.50
N GLY A 129 1.31 0.42 10.43
CA GLY A 129 1.35 -0.48 9.28
C GLY A 129 2.71 -0.48 8.57
N LEU A 130 3.35 0.69 8.40
CA LEU A 130 4.70 0.79 7.83
C LEU A 130 5.76 0.17 8.73
N ILE A 131 5.70 0.38 10.05
CA ILE A 131 6.60 -0.27 11.00
C ILE A 131 6.45 -1.79 10.89
N GLY A 132 5.22 -2.30 10.94
CA GLY A 132 4.94 -3.73 10.77
C GLY A 132 5.47 -4.30 9.45
N ALA A 133 5.27 -3.60 8.33
CA ALA A 133 5.79 -4.00 7.02
C ALA A 133 7.34 -4.02 6.99
N ARG A 134 8.00 -3.13 7.74
CA ARG A 134 9.47 -3.10 7.83
C ARG A 134 10.00 -4.23 8.70
N LEU A 135 9.34 -4.55 9.81
CA LEU A 135 9.67 -5.71 10.66
C LEU A 135 9.47 -7.03 9.92
N ALA A 136 8.39 -7.14 9.15
CA ALA A 136 8.12 -8.32 8.32
C ALA A 136 9.04 -8.44 7.09
N GLY A 137 9.91 -7.47 6.81
CA GLY A 137 10.80 -7.47 5.65
C GLY A 137 10.12 -7.12 4.32
N GLY A 138 8.82 -6.79 4.31
CA GLY A 138 8.09 -6.39 3.11
C GLY A 138 6.63 -6.05 3.38
N CYS A 139 5.97 -5.45 2.41
CA CYS A 139 4.55 -5.10 2.46
C CYS A 139 3.68 -6.21 1.82
N PRO A 140 2.34 -6.13 1.93
CA PRO A 140 1.46 -7.09 1.26
C PRO A 140 1.70 -7.22 -0.24
N THR A 141 2.10 -6.16 -0.94
CA THR A 141 2.47 -6.23 -2.36
C THR A 141 3.77 -7.00 -2.58
N GLY A 142 4.79 -6.76 -1.74
CA GLY A 142 6.08 -7.43 -1.83
C GLY A 142 5.98 -8.92 -1.50
N HIS A 143 5.30 -9.29 -0.44
CA HIS A 143 5.11 -10.70 -0.07
C HIS A 143 3.96 -11.35 -0.84
N GLY A 144 2.82 -10.66 -0.98
CA GLY A 144 1.63 -11.23 -1.60
C GLY A 144 1.74 -11.37 -3.12
N LEU A 145 2.14 -10.32 -3.85
CA LEU A 145 2.30 -10.44 -5.30
C LEU A 145 3.66 -11.02 -5.69
N SER A 146 4.73 -10.38 -5.24
CA SER A 146 6.09 -10.75 -5.69
C SER A 146 6.61 -11.99 -4.97
N GLY A 147 6.31 -12.19 -3.70
CA GLY A 147 6.74 -13.38 -2.95
C GLY A 147 6.01 -14.64 -3.41
N LEU A 148 4.70 -14.56 -3.65
CA LEU A 148 3.92 -15.68 -4.17
C LEU A 148 4.34 -16.07 -5.60
N SER A 149 4.61 -15.09 -6.46
CA SER A 149 5.09 -15.38 -7.82
C SER A 149 6.44 -16.09 -7.86
N GLN A 150 7.22 -15.95 -6.80
CA GLN A 150 8.50 -16.66 -6.61
C GLN A 150 8.35 -17.97 -5.80
N LEU A 151 7.13 -18.36 -5.44
CA LEU A 151 6.85 -19.53 -4.59
C LEU A 151 7.58 -19.47 -3.23
N ALA A 152 7.87 -18.27 -2.74
CA ALA A 152 8.56 -18.10 -1.47
C ALA A 152 7.64 -18.45 -0.30
N VAL A 153 8.02 -19.41 0.54
CA VAL A 153 7.24 -19.84 1.73
C VAL A 153 6.95 -18.66 2.66
N SER A 154 7.92 -17.77 2.84
CA SER A 154 7.74 -16.55 3.62
C SER A 154 6.62 -15.65 3.09
N GLY A 155 6.40 -15.63 1.77
CA GLY A 155 5.32 -14.90 1.12
C GLY A 155 3.94 -15.41 1.53
N TYR A 156 3.75 -16.74 1.56
CA TYR A 156 2.49 -17.37 1.98
C TYR A 156 2.19 -17.09 3.45
N ILE A 157 3.17 -17.27 4.34
CA ILE A 157 3.02 -17.02 5.78
C ILE A 157 2.69 -15.55 6.03
N ALA A 158 3.44 -14.63 5.43
CA ALA A 158 3.23 -13.20 5.59
C ALA A 158 1.84 -12.79 5.08
N LEU A 159 1.40 -13.30 3.93
CA LEU A 159 0.08 -12.99 3.39
C LEU A 159 -1.03 -13.47 4.32
N ALA A 160 -0.93 -14.69 4.87
CA ALA A 160 -1.88 -15.21 5.85
C ALA A 160 -1.95 -14.30 7.09
N CYS A 161 -0.81 -13.88 7.64
CA CYS A 161 -0.75 -12.96 8.77
C CYS A 161 -1.38 -11.59 8.45
N PHE A 162 -1.15 -11.04 7.26
CA PHE A 162 -1.76 -9.79 6.83
C PHE A 162 -3.28 -9.90 6.72
N VAL A 163 -3.79 -10.99 6.15
CA VAL A 163 -5.25 -11.22 6.04
C VAL A 163 -5.88 -11.37 7.41
N ILE A 164 -5.30 -12.19 8.29
CA ILE A 164 -5.80 -12.38 9.67
C ILE A 164 -5.79 -11.05 10.42
N GLY A 165 -4.69 -10.31 10.38
CA GLY A 165 -4.57 -8.99 11.02
C GLY A 165 -5.59 -7.99 10.49
N ALA A 166 -5.83 -7.94 9.18
CA ALA A 166 -6.83 -7.08 8.56
C ALA A 166 -8.25 -7.43 9.01
N VAL A 167 -8.60 -8.72 9.06
CA VAL A 167 -9.92 -9.20 9.52
C VAL A 167 -10.14 -8.87 11.00
N ILE A 168 -9.15 -9.13 11.85
CA ILE A 168 -9.23 -8.84 13.29
C ILE A 168 -9.41 -7.32 13.50
N THR A 169 -8.55 -6.51 12.87
CA THR A 169 -8.62 -5.05 13.01
C THR A 169 -9.95 -4.50 12.51
N THR A 170 -10.43 -5.00 11.38
CA THR A 170 -11.73 -4.59 10.82
C THR A 170 -12.87 -4.97 11.76
N LYS A 171 -12.86 -6.18 12.33
CA LYS A 171 -13.86 -6.58 13.31
C LYS A 171 -13.82 -5.71 14.57
N ILE A 172 -12.63 -5.40 15.10
CA ILE A 172 -12.50 -4.54 16.29
C ILE A 172 -13.01 -3.12 16.00
N LEU A 173 -12.61 -2.53 14.87
CA LEU A 173 -12.97 -1.17 14.52
C LEU A 173 -14.44 -1.02 14.08
N TYR A 174 -14.96 -2.01 13.34
CA TYR A 174 -16.28 -1.95 12.72
C TYR A 174 -17.24 -3.04 13.23
N ALA A 175 -16.92 -3.75 14.31
CA ALA A 175 -17.86 -4.66 14.96
C ALA A 175 -19.13 -3.88 15.30
N ASP A 176 -20.22 -4.27 14.66
CA ASP A 176 -21.52 -3.67 14.84
C ASP A 176 -22.01 -3.97 16.26
N LYS A 177 -22.39 -2.93 17.01
CA LYS A 177 -23.17 -3.10 18.21
C LYS A 177 -24.63 -3.45 17.84
N ARG A 178 -24.83 -4.54 17.07
CA ARG A 178 -26.14 -5.15 16.90
C ARG A 178 -26.54 -5.89 18.17
N GLY A 179 -26.75 -5.14 19.23
CA GLY A 179 -27.12 -5.71 20.52
C GLY A 179 -27.74 -4.70 21.47
N GLN A 180 -28.14 -3.52 20.99
CA GLN A 180 -28.98 -2.62 21.77
C GLN A 180 -30.15 -2.15 20.89
N LYS A 181 -31.16 -3.01 20.80
CA LYS A 181 -32.58 -2.66 20.76
C LYS A 181 -33.26 -3.39 21.90
#